data_81ce4bdaaa9e527e18f5aa6f4dce44e1
#
_entry.id   81ce4bdaaa9e527e18f5aa6f4dce44e1
#
_cell.length_a   1.000
_cell.length_b   1.000
_cell.length_c   1.000
_cell.angle_alpha   90.00
_cell.angle_beta   90.00
_cell.angle_gamma   90.00
#
_symmetry.space_group_name_H-M   'P 1'
#
loop_
_entity.id
_entity.type
_entity.pdbx_description
1 polymer ?
#
loop_
_entity_poly.entity_id
_entity_poly.type
_entity_poly.pdbx_seq_one_letter_code
_entity_poly.pdbx_strand_id
1 'polypeptide(L)'
;MTRWIAWTAPAALVLSVGSAAHAVQYLTIPEAQRRAFPSATNFMVVQTDRIWRAEAGNRVIGFFIFDRVIGKHLYIDYSIALDPSGRIRQVDILQYRESYGGEIRSPSWLAQFIGKSNASPLQVGNDIRNISGATLSSHHVTEGIKRIMTIADRLK
;
A
#
# COMPACT_ATOMS: atom_id res chain seq x y z
N MET A 1 20.20 31.00 -66.59
CA MET A 1 19.04 30.94 -65.67
C MET A 1 19.11 29.68 -64.84
N THR A 2 19.65 29.76 -63.65
CA THR A 2 19.85 28.62 -62.74
C THR A 2 18.87 28.73 -61.56
N ARG A 3 17.85 27.85 -61.55
CA ARG A 3 16.86 27.78 -60.47
C ARG A 3 17.44 27.02 -59.30
N TRP A 4 17.60 27.69 -58.18
CA TRP A 4 17.94 27.06 -56.86
C TRP A 4 16.67 26.45 -56.28
N ILE A 5 16.66 25.12 -56.13
CA ILE A 5 15.60 24.42 -55.43
C ILE A 5 16.05 24.34 -53.94
N ALA A 6 15.35 25.11 -53.11
CA ALA A 6 15.53 25.03 -51.67
C ALA A 6 14.88 23.73 -51.13
N TRP A 7 15.67 22.85 -50.57
CA TRP A 7 15.19 21.68 -49.83
C TRP A 7 14.84 22.12 -48.42
N THR A 8 13.55 22.20 -48.13
CA THR A 8 13.04 22.35 -46.77
C THR A 8 12.95 20.96 -46.17
N ALA A 9 13.87 20.62 -45.26
CA ALA A 9 13.77 19.41 -44.46
C ALA A 9 12.62 19.56 -43.45
N PRO A 10 11.69 18.58 -43.30
CA PRO A 10 10.70 18.63 -42.27
C PRO A 10 11.36 18.44 -40.91
N ALA A 11 11.14 19.38 -40.00
CA ALA A 11 11.51 19.24 -38.61
C ALA A 11 10.76 18.04 -37.99
N ALA A 12 11.48 16.96 -37.73
CA ALA A 12 10.94 15.83 -37.00
C ALA A 12 10.66 16.27 -35.57
N LEU A 13 9.39 16.40 -35.22
CA LEU A 13 8.93 16.62 -33.85
C LEU A 13 9.17 15.31 -33.08
N VAL A 14 10.26 15.25 -32.33
CA VAL A 14 10.50 14.14 -31.39
C VAL A 14 9.57 14.33 -30.20
N LEU A 15 8.41 13.67 -30.24
CA LEU A 15 7.55 13.51 -29.08
C LEU A 15 8.32 12.58 -28.11
N SER A 16 8.93 13.16 -27.10
CA SER A 16 9.41 12.40 -25.95
C SER A 16 8.19 11.85 -25.23
N VAL A 17 7.87 10.58 -25.47
CA VAL A 17 6.91 9.84 -24.66
C VAL A 17 7.57 9.64 -23.32
N GLY A 18 7.30 10.57 -22.39
CA GLY A 18 7.67 10.38 -21.00
C GLY A 18 7.08 9.04 -20.56
N SER A 19 7.91 8.12 -20.07
CA SER A 19 7.44 6.90 -19.42
C SER A 19 6.58 7.30 -18.25
N ALA A 20 5.26 7.29 -18.44
CA ALA A 20 4.33 7.37 -17.35
C ALA A 20 4.65 6.17 -16.44
N ALA A 21 5.07 6.45 -15.20
CA ALA A 21 5.22 5.42 -14.20
C ALA A 21 3.89 4.66 -14.12
N HIS A 22 3.89 3.39 -14.56
CA HIS A 22 2.67 2.60 -14.62
C HIS A 22 2.33 2.22 -13.17
N ALA A 23 1.35 2.89 -12.60
CA ALA A 23 0.78 2.51 -11.32
C ALA A 23 0.23 1.08 -11.44
N VAL A 24 0.82 0.14 -10.71
CA VAL A 24 0.33 -1.24 -10.67
C VAL A 24 -0.63 -1.39 -9.50
N GLN A 25 -1.89 -1.63 -9.82
CA GLN A 25 -2.89 -2.01 -8.84
C GLN A 25 -2.88 -3.53 -8.68
N TYR A 26 -2.65 -4.01 -7.46
CA TYR A 26 -2.59 -5.43 -7.12
C TYR A 26 -3.88 -5.95 -6.54
N LEU A 27 -4.55 -5.14 -5.69
CA LEU A 27 -5.80 -5.48 -5.03
C LEU A 27 -6.68 -4.22 -4.95
N THR A 28 -7.97 -4.41 -5.12
CA THR A 28 -8.97 -3.43 -4.72
C THR A 28 -9.25 -3.55 -3.20
N ILE A 29 -9.85 -2.51 -2.60
CA ILE A 29 -10.26 -2.58 -1.19
C ILE A 29 -11.17 -3.78 -0.91
N PRO A 30 -12.24 -4.05 -1.70
CA PRO A 30 -13.09 -5.22 -1.47
C PRO A 30 -12.37 -6.57 -1.59
N GLU A 31 -11.39 -6.69 -2.48
CA GLU A 31 -10.59 -7.91 -2.60
C GLU A 31 -9.69 -8.10 -1.38
N ALA A 32 -9.02 -7.05 -0.92
CA ALA A 32 -8.19 -7.09 0.28
C ALA A 32 -9.03 -7.39 1.54
N GLN A 33 -10.24 -6.83 1.64
CA GLN A 33 -11.19 -7.11 2.71
C GLN A 33 -11.57 -8.61 2.75
N ARG A 34 -11.99 -9.17 1.60
CA ARG A 34 -12.35 -10.60 1.50
C ARG A 34 -11.16 -11.52 1.80
N ARG A 35 -9.97 -11.13 1.37
CA ARG A 35 -8.73 -11.86 1.64
C ARG A 35 -8.40 -11.86 3.14
N ALA A 36 -8.52 -10.71 3.77
CA ALA A 36 -8.21 -10.55 5.20
C ALA A 36 -9.25 -11.23 6.09
N PHE A 37 -10.53 -11.20 5.69
CA PHE A 37 -11.66 -11.72 6.46
C PHE A 37 -12.57 -12.58 5.59
N PRO A 38 -12.15 -13.79 5.21
CA PRO A 38 -12.94 -14.65 4.32
C PRO A 38 -14.28 -15.09 4.91
N SER A 39 -14.42 -15.07 6.23
CA SER A 39 -15.68 -15.37 6.94
C SER A 39 -16.56 -14.17 7.23
N ALA A 40 -16.15 -12.96 6.83
CA ALA A 40 -16.96 -11.77 7.03
C ALA A 40 -18.23 -11.81 6.17
N THR A 41 -19.36 -11.53 6.79
CA THR A 41 -20.65 -11.37 6.10
C THR A 41 -20.92 -9.90 5.76
N ASN A 42 -20.27 -8.98 6.47
CA ASN A 42 -20.45 -7.55 6.29
C ASN A 42 -19.18 -6.76 6.68
N PHE A 43 -19.03 -5.58 6.06
CA PHE A 43 -18.04 -4.57 6.41
C PHE A 43 -18.74 -3.26 6.70
N MET A 44 -18.93 -2.96 7.98
CA MET A 44 -19.54 -1.72 8.44
C MET A 44 -18.53 -0.57 8.38
N VAL A 45 -18.91 0.54 7.75
CA VAL A 45 -18.08 1.74 7.69
C VAL A 45 -17.97 2.36 9.08
N VAL A 46 -16.76 2.48 9.59
CA VAL A 46 -16.43 3.21 10.82
C VAL A 46 -15.94 4.62 10.47
N GLN A 47 -15.09 4.71 9.46
CA GLN A 47 -14.64 5.96 8.85
C GLN A 47 -14.69 5.80 7.35
N THR A 48 -15.37 6.70 6.66
CA THR A 48 -15.55 6.68 5.20
C THR A 48 -14.21 6.53 4.49
N ASP A 49 -14.17 5.61 3.53
CA ASP A 49 -13.03 5.29 2.67
C ASP A 49 -11.73 4.92 3.40
N ARG A 50 -11.80 4.64 4.70
CA ARG A 50 -10.60 4.39 5.49
C ARG A 50 -10.69 3.23 6.47
N ILE A 51 -11.77 3.12 7.25
CA ILE A 51 -11.88 2.12 8.33
C ILE A 51 -13.22 1.40 8.24
N TRP A 52 -13.16 0.09 8.27
CA TRP A 52 -14.32 -0.79 8.30
C TRP A 52 -14.20 -1.80 9.44
N ARG A 53 -15.31 -2.07 10.08
CA ARG A 53 -15.46 -3.16 11.04
C ARG A 53 -15.94 -4.40 10.28
N ALA A 54 -15.19 -5.48 10.36
CA ALA A 54 -15.56 -6.76 9.77
C ALA A 54 -16.44 -7.54 10.74
N GLU A 55 -17.56 -8.05 10.24
CA GLU A 55 -18.56 -8.77 11.02
C GLU A 55 -18.88 -10.13 10.38
N ALA A 56 -19.04 -11.14 11.21
CA ALA A 56 -19.59 -12.45 10.85
C ALA A 56 -20.90 -12.65 11.61
N GLY A 57 -22.04 -12.46 10.93
CA GLY A 57 -23.33 -12.32 11.57
C GLY A 57 -23.32 -11.10 12.51
N ASN A 58 -23.64 -11.31 13.77
CA ASN A 58 -23.69 -10.24 14.80
C ASN A 58 -22.36 -10.08 15.58
N ARG A 59 -21.32 -10.79 15.17
CA ARG A 59 -20.03 -10.78 15.88
C ARG A 59 -18.98 -9.98 15.11
N VAL A 60 -18.33 -9.05 15.80
CA VAL A 60 -17.13 -8.38 15.27
C VAL A 60 -15.99 -9.36 15.21
N ILE A 61 -15.38 -9.51 14.03
CA ILE A 61 -14.25 -10.41 13.78
C ILE A 61 -12.96 -9.66 13.50
N GLY A 62 -13.01 -8.32 13.43
CA GLY A 62 -11.84 -7.46 13.32
C GLY A 62 -12.13 -6.14 12.63
N PHE A 63 -11.05 -5.45 12.26
CA PHE A 63 -11.09 -4.16 11.59
C PHE A 63 -10.20 -4.19 10.35
N PHE A 64 -10.68 -3.59 9.29
CA PHE A 64 -9.91 -3.38 8.06
C PHE A 64 -9.63 -1.89 7.89
N ILE A 65 -8.39 -1.53 7.67
CA ILE A 65 -7.94 -0.15 7.58
C ILE A 65 -7.18 0.01 6.27
N PHE A 66 -7.61 0.98 5.47
CA PHE A 66 -6.89 1.45 4.30
C PHE A 66 -6.10 2.70 4.66
N ASP A 67 -4.85 2.77 4.21
CA ASP A 67 -4.03 3.97 4.36
C ASP A 67 -3.04 4.09 3.20
N ARG A 68 -2.36 5.23 3.13
CA ARG A 68 -1.31 5.48 2.15
C ARG A 68 -0.15 6.24 2.76
N VAL A 69 1.02 5.96 2.23
CA VAL A 69 2.26 6.69 2.53
C VAL A 69 2.92 7.13 1.23
N ILE A 70 3.78 8.12 1.31
CA ILE A 70 4.66 8.44 0.20
C ILE A 70 5.83 7.46 0.27
N GLY A 71 6.15 6.81 -0.86
CA GLY A 71 7.37 6.03 -1.04
C GLY A 71 8.57 6.96 -1.17
N LYS A 72 9.27 6.90 -2.29
CA LYS A 72 10.30 7.89 -2.60
C LYS A 72 9.70 9.18 -3.17
N HIS A 73 8.77 9.06 -4.11
CA HIS A 73 8.14 10.18 -4.82
C HIS A 73 6.62 10.06 -4.94
N LEU A 74 6.10 8.84 -4.97
CA LEU A 74 4.70 8.55 -5.26
C LEU A 74 4.05 7.79 -4.10
N TYR A 75 2.72 7.76 -4.09
CA TYR A 75 1.96 7.08 -3.04
C TYR A 75 2.02 5.55 -3.18
N ILE A 76 2.11 4.92 -2.02
CA ILE A 76 1.93 3.49 -1.79
C ILE A 76 0.62 3.33 -1.02
N ASP A 77 -0.36 2.66 -1.62
CA ASP A 77 -1.61 2.34 -0.96
C ASP A 77 -1.49 0.95 -0.34
N TYR A 78 -1.87 0.83 0.92
CA TYR A 78 -1.79 -0.43 1.66
C TYR A 78 -2.99 -0.60 2.60
N SER A 79 -3.21 -1.82 3.04
CA SER A 79 -4.22 -2.14 4.04
C SER A 79 -3.64 -2.90 5.21
N ILE A 80 -4.27 -2.73 6.35
CA ILE A 80 -4.00 -3.46 7.59
C ILE A 80 -5.31 -4.08 8.05
N ALA A 81 -5.29 -5.38 8.31
CA ALA A 81 -6.38 -6.06 9.00
C ALA A 81 -5.95 -6.38 10.43
N LEU A 82 -6.82 -6.05 11.37
CA LEU A 82 -6.63 -6.30 12.79
C LEU A 82 -7.65 -7.33 13.27
N ASP A 83 -7.22 -8.20 14.17
CA ASP A 83 -8.13 -9.05 14.91
C ASP A 83 -8.89 -8.23 15.99
N PRO A 84 -9.91 -8.80 16.67
CA PRO A 84 -10.66 -8.08 17.70
C PRO A 84 -9.79 -7.64 18.89
N SER A 85 -8.62 -8.25 19.12
CA SER A 85 -7.68 -7.85 20.18
C SER A 85 -6.79 -6.68 19.76
N GLY A 86 -6.84 -6.26 18.48
CA GLY A 86 -6.01 -5.21 17.92
C GLY A 86 -4.63 -5.66 17.47
N ARG A 87 -4.43 -6.97 17.24
CA ARG A 87 -3.21 -7.49 16.64
C ARG A 87 -3.34 -7.52 15.12
N ILE A 88 -2.25 -7.26 14.43
CA ILE A 88 -2.19 -7.34 12.97
C ILE A 88 -2.36 -8.81 12.54
N ARG A 89 -3.39 -9.07 11.75
CA ARG A 89 -3.61 -10.39 11.13
C ARG A 89 -3.16 -10.44 9.68
N GLN A 90 -3.13 -9.30 8.98
CA GLN A 90 -2.71 -9.22 7.60
C GLN A 90 -2.31 -7.80 7.22
N VAL A 91 -1.33 -7.67 6.34
CA VAL A 91 -0.95 -6.44 5.64
C VAL A 91 -0.86 -6.76 4.16
N ASP A 92 -1.44 -5.90 3.33
CA ASP A 92 -1.36 -6.00 1.86
C ASP A 92 -0.96 -4.66 1.25
N ILE A 93 -0.13 -4.69 0.22
CA ILE A 93 0.09 -3.55 -0.66
C ILE A 93 -0.98 -3.60 -1.75
N LEU A 94 -1.81 -2.57 -1.83
CA LEU A 94 -2.93 -2.49 -2.77
C LEU A 94 -2.50 -1.88 -4.11
N GLN A 95 -1.73 -0.80 -4.03
CA GLN A 95 -1.23 -0.14 -5.22
C GLN A 95 0.18 0.41 -4.98
N TYR A 96 1.04 0.20 -5.95
CA TYR A 96 2.41 0.70 -5.96
C TYR A 96 2.65 1.51 -7.23
N ARG A 97 3.12 2.73 -7.08
CA ARG A 97 3.26 3.68 -8.18
C ARG A 97 4.71 4.01 -8.52
N GLU A 98 5.65 3.62 -7.66
CA GLU A 98 7.08 3.81 -7.90
C GLU A 98 7.62 2.83 -8.93
N SER A 99 8.67 3.23 -9.63
CA SER A 99 9.34 2.36 -10.62
C SER A 99 10.22 1.28 -9.98
N TYR A 100 10.67 1.49 -8.73
CA TYR A 100 11.56 0.61 -7.99
C TYR A 100 11.04 0.37 -6.58
N GLY A 101 11.42 -0.76 -5.97
CA GLY A 101 11.09 -1.06 -4.58
C GLY A 101 9.78 -1.84 -4.41
N GLY A 102 9.27 -2.44 -5.48
CA GLY A 102 8.06 -3.28 -5.44
C GLY A 102 8.18 -4.51 -4.54
N GLU A 103 9.38 -4.81 -4.05
CA GLU A 103 9.69 -5.91 -3.14
C GLU A 103 8.99 -5.76 -1.77
N ILE A 104 8.50 -4.56 -1.41
CA ILE A 104 7.68 -4.37 -0.20
C ILE A 104 6.39 -5.18 -0.21
N ARG A 105 5.92 -5.64 -1.36
CA ARG A 105 4.77 -6.55 -1.47
C ARG A 105 5.13 -8.03 -1.29
N SER A 106 6.42 -8.34 -1.09
CA SER A 106 6.84 -9.71 -0.84
C SER A 106 6.09 -10.31 0.35
N PRO A 107 5.44 -11.48 0.19
CA PRO A 107 4.72 -12.13 1.29
C PRO A 107 5.58 -12.36 2.52
N SER A 108 6.86 -12.69 2.35
CA SER A 108 7.80 -12.91 3.45
C SER A 108 8.12 -11.63 4.21
N TRP A 109 8.14 -10.48 3.53
CA TRP A 109 8.34 -9.19 4.18
C TRP A 109 7.08 -8.74 4.92
N LEU A 110 5.92 -8.85 4.30
CA LEU A 110 4.63 -8.49 4.91
C LEU A 110 4.27 -9.40 6.10
N ALA A 111 4.69 -10.66 6.07
CA ALA A 111 4.46 -11.60 7.17
C ALA A 111 5.11 -11.18 8.50
N GLN A 112 6.14 -10.33 8.47
CA GLN A 112 6.80 -9.83 9.69
C GLN A 112 5.88 -8.97 10.57
N PHE A 113 4.84 -8.38 10.00
CA PHE A 113 3.87 -7.56 10.73
C PHE A 113 2.82 -8.39 11.47
N ILE A 114 2.58 -9.64 11.04
CA ILE A 114 1.53 -10.50 11.59
C ILE A 114 1.78 -10.77 13.08
N GLY A 115 0.74 -10.62 13.89
CA GLY A 115 0.78 -10.81 15.34
C GLY A 115 1.29 -9.59 16.12
N LYS A 116 1.83 -8.59 15.45
CA LYS A 116 2.30 -7.36 16.11
C LYS A 116 1.11 -6.51 16.56
N SER A 117 1.35 -5.71 17.61
CA SER A 117 0.38 -4.81 18.23
C SER A 117 0.98 -3.42 18.44
N ASN A 118 0.21 -2.52 19.05
CA ASN A 118 0.70 -1.19 19.43
C ASN A 118 1.90 -1.25 20.40
N ALA A 119 2.05 -2.34 21.17
CA ALA A 119 3.20 -2.55 22.06
C ALA A 119 4.49 -3.01 21.31
N SER A 120 4.38 -3.38 20.03
CA SER A 120 5.53 -3.82 19.23
C SER A 120 6.36 -2.62 18.78
N PRO A 121 7.69 -2.75 18.63
CA PRO A 121 8.56 -1.68 18.15
C PRO A 121 8.11 -1.13 16.80
N LEU A 122 7.75 -2.01 15.85
CA LEU A 122 7.39 -1.65 14.47
C LEU A 122 8.42 -0.69 13.88
N GLN A 123 9.65 -1.17 13.82
CA GLN A 123 10.80 -0.38 13.41
C GLN A 123 11.73 -1.18 12.51
N VAL A 124 12.04 -0.62 11.34
CA VAL A 124 13.02 -1.19 10.42
C VAL A 124 14.40 -1.22 11.07
N GLY A 125 15.11 -2.34 10.96
CA GLY A 125 16.40 -2.58 11.60
C GLY A 125 16.30 -3.08 13.05
N ASN A 126 15.10 -3.15 13.61
CA ASN A 126 14.82 -3.76 14.90
C ASN A 126 13.99 -5.04 14.72
N ASP A 127 12.68 -4.93 14.64
CA ASP A 127 11.75 -6.05 14.52
C ASP A 127 11.15 -6.20 13.10
N ILE A 128 11.48 -5.28 12.19
CA ILE A 128 11.17 -5.34 10.77
C ILE A 128 12.47 -5.25 9.96
N ARG A 129 12.69 -6.21 9.06
CA ARG A 129 13.87 -6.21 8.19
C ARG A 129 13.73 -5.14 7.12
N ASN A 130 14.84 -4.46 6.83
CA ASN A 130 14.93 -3.60 5.67
C ASN A 130 14.91 -4.41 4.36
N ILE A 131 14.49 -3.77 3.28
CA ILE A 131 14.62 -4.30 1.92
C ILE A 131 15.69 -3.50 1.20
N SER A 132 16.76 -4.17 0.78
CA SER A 132 17.77 -3.57 -0.08
C SER A 132 17.14 -3.13 -1.40
N GLY A 133 17.38 -1.89 -1.81
CA GLY A 133 16.74 -1.29 -3.00
C GLY A 133 15.36 -0.68 -2.76
N ALA A 134 14.71 -0.95 -1.61
CA ALA A 134 13.42 -0.39 -1.23
C ALA A 134 13.43 0.23 0.17
N THR A 135 14.56 0.77 0.60
CA THR A 135 14.77 1.27 1.97
C THR A 135 13.73 2.33 2.37
N LEU A 136 13.51 3.35 1.55
CA LEU A 136 12.52 4.39 1.86
C LEU A 136 11.10 3.83 1.95
N SER A 137 10.72 2.96 1.00
CA SER A 137 9.39 2.34 1.00
C SER A 137 9.18 1.46 2.23
N SER A 138 10.18 0.66 2.64
CA SER A 138 10.07 -0.19 3.83
C SER A 138 9.96 0.63 5.12
N HIS A 139 10.71 1.74 5.24
CA HIS A 139 10.59 2.66 6.38
C HIS A 139 9.23 3.33 6.43
N HIS A 140 8.79 3.95 5.33
CA HIS A 140 7.55 4.72 5.31
C HIS A 140 6.31 3.84 5.52
N VAL A 141 6.28 2.64 4.94
CA VAL A 141 5.18 1.68 5.18
C VAL A 141 5.19 1.23 6.65
N THR A 142 6.35 0.90 7.22
CA THR A 142 6.47 0.49 8.63
C THR A 142 6.02 1.61 9.57
N GLU A 143 6.44 2.84 9.34
CA GLU A 143 6.02 4.02 10.12
C GLU A 143 4.52 4.29 9.97
N GLY A 144 3.97 4.14 8.76
CA GLY A 144 2.55 4.24 8.51
C GLY A 144 1.76 3.21 9.31
N ILE A 145 2.20 1.95 9.30
CA ILE A 145 1.60 0.87 10.10
C ILE A 145 1.68 1.22 11.59
N LYS A 146 2.86 1.64 12.09
CA LYS A 146 3.01 2.06 13.48
C LYS A 146 2.05 3.17 13.88
N ARG A 147 1.89 4.19 13.04
CA ARG A 147 0.93 5.28 13.26
C ARG A 147 -0.50 4.75 13.37
N ILE A 148 -0.91 3.83 12.49
CA ILE A 148 -2.25 3.22 12.54
C ILE A 148 -2.42 2.42 13.83
N MET A 149 -1.42 1.67 14.26
CA MET A 149 -1.50 0.89 15.50
C MET A 149 -1.73 1.76 16.73
N THR A 150 -1.28 3.01 16.75
CA THR A 150 -1.57 3.94 17.87
C THR A 150 -3.04 4.34 17.95
N ILE A 151 -3.76 4.35 16.82
CA ILE A 151 -5.21 4.66 16.81
C ILE A 151 -6.07 3.42 16.89
N ALA A 152 -5.53 2.24 16.59
CA ALA A 152 -6.26 0.97 16.60
C ALA A 152 -6.87 0.63 17.96
N ASP A 153 -6.22 1.01 19.05
CA ASP A 153 -6.74 0.80 20.41
C ASP A 153 -8.04 1.55 20.69
N ARG A 154 -8.36 2.58 19.89
CA ARG A 154 -9.62 3.33 20.00
C ARG A 154 -10.77 2.71 19.20
N LEU A 155 -10.49 1.67 18.43
CA LEU A 155 -11.50 0.98 17.61
C LEU A 155 -12.15 -0.19 18.35
N LYS A 156 -11.61 -0.59 19.49
CA LYS A 156 -12.06 -1.71 20.32
C LYS A 156 -13.32 -1.40 21.12
#